data_ddf529a8f4e46b7e901c9616c6ea4009
#
_entry.id   ddf529a8f4e46b7e901c9616c6ea4009
#
_cell.length_a   1.000
_cell.length_b   1.000
_cell.length_c   1.000
_cell.angle_alpha   90.00
_cell.angle_beta   90.00
_cell.angle_gamma   90.00
#
_symmetry.space_group_name_H-M   'P 1'
#
loop_
_entity.id
_entity.type
_entity.pdbx_description
1 polymer ?
#
loop_
_entity_poly.entity_id
_entity_poly.type
_entity_poly.pdbx_seq_one_letter_code
_entity_poly.pdbx_strand_id
1 'polypeptide(L)'
;MGGQYQPVGHCHFLQNFFDFGLSVQESIDFPRAFNLEMKYKLEKSISSKIFKELQSLGHNVSYSDNTHGGGQAIYIDRQSGTLIGGSDSRKDGCAIAY
;
A
#
# COMPACT_ATOMS: atom_id res chain seq x y z
N MET A 1 0.93 2.98 -13.93
CA MET A 1 0.52 1.83 -13.15
C MET A 1 -0.54 2.18 -12.14
N GLY A 2 -1.44 1.27 -11.88
CA GLY A 2 -2.48 1.48 -10.89
C GLY A 2 -3.78 2.09 -11.40
N GLY A 3 -3.79 2.75 -12.52
CA GLY A 3 -5.03 3.27 -13.10
C GLY A 3 -5.96 3.91 -12.07
N GLN A 4 -7.18 3.37 -11.91
CA GLN A 4 -8.17 3.85 -10.94
C GLN A 4 -7.73 3.73 -9.50
N TYR A 5 -6.77 2.86 -9.20
CA TYR A 5 -6.22 2.70 -7.85
C TYR A 5 -5.26 3.82 -7.45
N GLN A 6 -4.69 4.56 -8.40
CA GLN A 6 -3.65 5.55 -8.09
C GLN A 6 -4.02 6.55 -6.98
N PRO A 7 -5.19 7.21 -7.02
CA PRO A 7 -5.50 8.16 -5.95
C PRO A 7 -5.59 7.50 -4.57
N VAL A 8 -6.19 6.32 -4.50
CA VAL A 8 -6.31 5.56 -3.25
C VAL A 8 -4.93 5.10 -2.79
N GLY A 9 -4.10 4.61 -3.70
CA GLY A 9 -2.75 4.14 -3.40
C GLY A 9 -1.85 5.24 -2.86
N HIS A 10 -1.90 6.43 -3.45
CA HIS A 10 -1.13 7.57 -2.96
C HIS A 10 -1.59 8.00 -1.57
N CYS A 11 -2.90 8.09 -1.33
CA CYS A 11 -3.43 8.40 0.00
C CYS A 11 -3.01 7.36 1.03
N HIS A 12 -3.09 6.10 0.69
CA HIS A 12 -2.69 4.99 1.56
C HIS A 12 -1.22 5.07 1.94
N PHE A 13 -0.34 5.28 0.96
CA PHE A 13 1.09 5.42 1.19
C PHE A 13 1.40 6.63 2.09
N LEU A 14 0.85 7.79 1.76
CA LEU A 14 1.11 9.02 2.50
C LEU A 14 0.59 8.92 3.93
N GLN A 15 -0.57 8.32 4.14
CA GLN A 15 -1.13 8.11 5.47
C GLN A 15 -0.24 7.18 6.30
N ASN A 16 0.22 6.08 5.72
CA ASN A 16 1.12 5.16 6.40
C ASN A 16 2.42 5.85 6.80
N PHE A 17 2.98 6.65 5.92
CA PHE A 17 4.26 7.30 6.16
C PHE A 17 4.13 8.46 7.16
N PHE A 18 3.19 9.38 6.94
CA PHE A 18 3.08 10.61 7.72
C PHE A 18 2.25 10.44 8.99
N ASP A 19 1.11 9.74 8.91
CA ASP A 19 0.18 9.64 10.04
C ASP A 19 0.53 8.49 10.97
N PHE A 20 0.93 7.35 10.43
CA PHE A 20 1.23 6.16 11.24
C PHE A 20 2.71 5.96 11.51
N GLY A 21 3.58 6.79 10.96
CA GLY A 21 5.01 6.78 11.26
C GLY A 21 5.77 5.57 10.73
N LEU A 22 5.26 4.89 9.71
CA LEU A 22 5.96 3.77 9.09
C LEU A 22 7.13 4.28 8.25
N SER A 23 8.16 3.43 8.07
CA SER A 23 9.24 3.75 7.16
C SER A 23 8.76 3.80 5.71
N VAL A 24 9.60 4.31 4.79
CA VAL A 24 9.26 4.35 3.36
C VAL A 24 8.94 2.93 2.86
N GLN A 25 9.81 1.97 3.16
CA GLN A 25 9.61 0.58 2.71
C GLN A 25 8.38 -0.07 3.35
N GLU A 26 8.18 0.12 4.65
CA GLU A 26 7.00 -0.40 5.35
C GLU A 26 5.70 0.18 4.80
N SER A 27 5.72 1.47 4.45
CA SER A 27 4.55 2.14 3.88
C SER A 27 4.18 1.57 2.50
N ILE A 28 5.18 1.20 1.71
CA ILE A 28 4.98 0.56 0.40
C ILE A 28 4.47 -0.87 0.58
N ASP A 29 5.07 -1.63 1.50
CA ASP A 29 4.78 -3.06 1.69
C ASP A 29 3.46 -3.31 2.42
N PHE A 30 2.91 -2.31 3.08
CA PHE A 30 1.69 -2.47 3.87
C PHE A 30 0.57 -3.06 3.01
N PRO A 31 -0.20 -4.03 3.54
CA PRO A 31 -1.27 -4.68 2.78
C PRO A 31 -2.31 -3.68 2.29
N ARG A 32 -2.75 -3.86 1.06
CA ARG A 32 -3.63 -2.92 0.38
C ARG A 32 -5.02 -3.49 0.18
N ALA A 33 -5.99 -2.59 0.15
CA ALA A 33 -7.37 -2.90 -0.15
C ALA A 33 -7.92 -1.85 -1.12
N PHE A 34 -8.88 -2.24 -1.93
CA PHE A 34 -9.49 -1.34 -2.90
C PHE A 34 -10.99 -1.59 -2.98
N ASN A 35 -11.76 -0.54 -2.77
CA ASN A 35 -13.22 -0.59 -2.93
C ASN A 35 -13.56 -0.02 -4.31
N LEU A 36 -14.07 -0.88 -5.18
CA LEU A 36 -14.47 -0.51 -6.53
C LEU A 36 -15.84 -1.12 -6.82
N GLU A 37 -16.80 -0.29 -7.26
CA GLU A 37 -18.15 -0.72 -7.62
C GLU A 37 -18.83 -1.54 -6.52
N MET A 38 -18.72 -1.08 -5.27
CA MET A 38 -19.30 -1.72 -4.10
C MET A 38 -18.68 -3.07 -3.73
N LYS A 39 -17.55 -3.41 -4.36
CA LYS A 39 -16.79 -4.62 -4.03
C LYS A 39 -15.50 -4.22 -3.34
N TYR A 40 -15.28 -4.76 -2.15
CA TYR A 40 -14.10 -4.47 -1.36
C TYR A 40 -13.07 -5.59 -1.57
N LYS A 41 -12.04 -5.29 -2.35
CA LYS A 41 -10.99 -6.26 -2.70
C LYS A 41 -9.79 -6.10 -1.78
N LEU A 42 -9.41 -7.19 -1.13
CA LEU A 42 -8.28 -7.21 -0.20
C LEU A 42 -7.10 -7.98 -0.80
N GLU A 43 -5.89 -7.50 -0.57
CA GLU A 43 -4.72 -8.31 -0.87
C GLU A 43 -4.67 -9.53 0.04
N LYS A 44 -4.11 -10.64 -0.45
CA LYS A 44 -4.09 -11.93 0.27
C LYS A 44 -3.30 -11.87 1.57
N SER A 45 -2.42 -10.89 1.72
CA SER A 45 -1.65 -10.68 2.95
C SER A 45 -2.48 -10.15 4.11
N ILE A 46 -3.70 -9.67 3.85
CA ILE A 46 -4.60 -9.20 4.91
C ILE A 46 -5.19 -10.41 5.64
N SER A 47 -5.16 -10.38 6.97
CA SER A 47 -5.58 -11.51 7.80
C SER A 47 -7.07 -11.83 7.63
N SER A 48 -7.42 -13.10 7.84
CA SER A 48 -8.81 -13.55 7.80
C SER A 48 -9.66 -12.91 8.90
N LYS A 49 -9.04 -12.51 10.00
CA LYS A 49 -9.73 -11.81 11.08
C LYS A 49 -10.26 -10.46 10.59
N ILE A 50 -9.43 -9.69 9.91
CA ILE A 50 -9.83 -8.39 9.33
C ILE A 50 -10.89 -8.61 8.25
N PHE A 51 -10.74 -9.63 7.42
CA PHE A 51 -11.73 -9.99 6.40
C PHE A 51 -13.11 -10.20 7.04
N LYS A 52 -13.17 -10.99 8.10
CA LYS A 52 -14.43 -11.27 8.79
C LYS A 52 -15.02 -10.04 9.46
N GLU A 53 -14.18 -9.20 10.05
CA GLU A 53 -14.63 -7.96 10.67
C GLU A 53 -15.25 -7.01 9.65
N LEU A 54 -14.61 -6.85 8.49
CA LEU A 54 -15.15 -6.02 7.41
C LEU A 54 -16.46 -6.58 6.87
N GLN A 55 -16.53 -7.90 6.74
CA GLN A 55 -17.75 -8.57 6.29
C GLN A 55 -18.90 -8.35 7.28
N SER A 56 -18.63 -8.39 8.58
CA SER A 56 -19.62 -8.16 9.61
C SER A 56 -20.13 -6.72 9.65
N LEU A 57 -19.34 -5.77 9.15
CA LEU A 57 -19.74 -4.37 9.00
C LEU A 57 -20.58 -4.11 7.75
N GLY A 58 -20.87 -5.14 6.95
CA GLY A 58 -21.73 -5.02 5.78
C GLY A 58 -21.00 -4.83 4.47
N HIS A 59 -19.68 -4.92 4.44
CA HIS A 59 -18.91 -4.81 3.19
C HIS A 59 -18.97 -6.09 2.40
N ASN A 60 -19.05 -5.96 1.07
CA ASN A 60 -18.93 -7.09 0.15
C ASN A 60 -17.45 -7.37 -0.09
N VAL A 61 -16.85 -8.19 0.76
CA VAL A 61 -15.41 -8.40 0.85
C VAL A 61 -15.00 -9.66 0.10
N SER A 62 -13.89 -9.59 -0.63
CA SER A 62 -13.26 -10.76 -1.23
C SER A 62 -11.75 -10.53 -1.34
N TYR A 63 -10.98 -11.60 -1.39
CA TYR A 63 -9.56 -11.50 -1.68
C TYR A 63 -9.34 -11.30 -3.18
N SER A 64 -8.41 -10.43 -3.53
CA SER A 64 -8.03 -10.20 -4.92
C SER A 64 -7.00 -11.23 -5.36
N ASP A 65 -7.15 -11.73 -6.59
CA ASP A 65 -6.14 -12.61 -7.21
C ASP A 65 -4.90 -11.82 -7.63
N ASN A 66 -5.05 -10.51 -7.81
CA ASN A 66 -3.98 -9.62 -8.22
C ASN A 66 -3.62 -8.64 -7.12
N THR A 67 -2.38 -8.15 -7.15
CA THR A 67 -1.95 -7.08 -6.26
C THR A 67 -2.44 -5.73 -6.78
N HIS A 68 -2.52 -4.75 -5.87
CA HIS A 68 -3.00 -3.41 -6.21
C HIS A 68 -1.82 -2.47 -6.42
N GLY A 69 -1.58 -2.11 -7.68
CA GLY A 69 -0.58 -1.15 -8.07
C GLY A 69 0.86 -1.59 -7.81
N GLY A 70 1.77 -0.65 -7.89
CA GLY A 70 3.19 -0.83 -7.58
C GLY A 70 3.78 0.51 -7.19
N GLY A 71 4.49 0.58 -6.07
CA GLY A 71 5.02 1.81 -5.52
C GLY A 71 6.54 1.90 -5.64
N GLN A 72 7.01 3.09 -5.95
CA GLN A 72 8.42 3.46 -5.88
C GLN A 72 8.47 4.80 -5.18
N ALA A 73 9.32 4.93 -4.17
CA ALA A 73 9.37 6.16 -3.40
C ALA A 73 10.79 6.51 -2.96
N ILE A 74 11.06 7.81 -2.93
CA ILE A 74 12.29 8.35 -2.37
C ILE A 74 11.90 9.48 -1.43
N TYR A 75 12.28 9.37 -0.17
CA TYR A 75 12.13 10.43 0.80
C TYR A 75 13.43 11.22 0.90
N ILE A 76 13.33 12.53 0.82
CA ILE A 76 14.46 13.42 0.94
C ILE A 76 14.44 14.05 2.34
N ASP A 77 15.36 13.61 3.19
CA ASP A 77 15.53 14.24 4.50
C ASP A 77 16.47 15.43 4.35
N ARG A 78 15.89 16.62 4.33
CA ARG A 78 16.65 17.84 4.08
C ARG A 78 17.52 18.26 5.25
N GLN A 79 17.22 17.78 6.45
CA GLN A 79 18.03 18.10 7.63
C GLN A 79 19.36 17.34 7.62
N SER A 80 19.33 16.06 7.29
CA SER A 80 20.52 15.22 7.23
C SER A 80 21.13 15.13 5.83
N GLY A 81 20.41 15.54 4.80
CA GLY A 81 20.83 15.36 3.41
C GLY A 81 20.73 13.94 2.92
N THR A 82 19.98 13.08 3.62
CA THR A 82 19.87 11.66 3.32
C THR A 82 18.70 11.40 2.36
N LEU A 83 18.91 10.48 1.41
CA LEU A 83 17.85 9.95 0.56
C LEU A 83 17.47 8.57 1.06
N ILE A 84 16.18 8.35 1.27
CA ILE A 84 15.66 7.06 1.73
C ILE A 84 14.75 6.51 0.65
N GLY A 85 15.16 5.40 0.03
CA GLY A 85 14.41 4.79 -1.06
C GLY A 85 13.62 3.57 -0.61
N GLY A 86 12.53 3.29 -1.31
CA GLY A 86 11.75 2.08 -1.13
C GLY A 86 11.21 1.60 -2.47
N SER A 87 11.12 0.28 -2.62
CA SER A 87 10.64 -0.35 -3.84
C SER A 87 9.62 -1.43 -3.51
N ASP A 88 8.58 -1.50 -4.33
CA ASP A 88 7.46 -2.41 -4.11
C ASP A 88 7.82 -3.83 -4.56
N SER A 89 7.72 -4.79 -3.66
CA SER A 89 7.96 -6.20 -3.96
C SER A 89 6.90 -6.81 -4.88
N ARG A 90 5.76 -6.12 -5.05
CA ARG A 90 4.70 -6.55 -5.98
C ARG A 90 5.14 -6.45 -7.44
N LYS A 91 6.14 -5.66 -7.71
CA LYS A 91 6.72 -5.46 -9.05
C LYS A 91 8.22 -5.67 -9.00
N ASP A 92 8.81 -5.96 -10.15
CA ASP A 92 10.26 -6.12 -10.26
C ASP A 92 10.93 -4.75 -10.17
N GLY A 93 11.52 -4.47 -9.04
CA GLY A 93 12.22 -3.22 -8.83
C GLY A 93 13.09 -3.31 -7.59
N CYS A 94 14.01 -2.38 -7.46
CA CYS A 94 14.83 -2.28 -6.25
C CYS A 94 15.27 -0.85 -6.03
N ALA A 95 15.48 -0.50 -4.76
CA ALA A 95 16.07 0.77 -4.37
C ALA A 95 17.55 0.52 -4.05
N ILE A 96 18.44 1.21 -4.77
CA ILE A 96 19.89 1.05 -4.60
C ILE A 96 20.47 2.39 -4.16
N ALA A 97 21.30 2.35 -3.13
CA ALA A 97 22.00 3.53 -2.63
C ALA A 97 23.51 3.36 -2.79
N TYR A 98 24.18 4.46 -3.02
CA TYR A 98 25.64 4.51 -3.13
C TYR A 98 26.28 5.09 -1.86
#